data_8ff8d61e31a4b3db8911a632ff1445c1
#
_entry.id   8ff8d61e31a4b3db8911a632ff1445c1
#
_cell.length_a   1.000
_cell.length_b   1.000
_cell.length_c   1.000
_cell.angle_alpha   90.00
_cell.angle_beta   90.00
_cell.angle_gamma   90.00
#
_symmetry.space_group_name_H-M   'P 1'
#
loop_
_entity.id
_entity.type
_entity.pdbx_description
1 polymer ?
#
loop_
_entity_poly.entity_id
_entity_poly.type
_entity_poly.pdbx_seq_one_letter_code
_entity_poly.pdbx_strand_id
1 'polypeptide(L)'
;DIAGVQPMTGPTGLIFAMRSRFDAQDGTEALFDEADTDFSGRNKAGSSVDGFSSTAHSGTNPEVLNDSPAGTYTTGTGMTTAAAEALGDASGNSFAEMAFSIEKSTVTAKSRALKAEYTMELAQDLKAIHGLDAETELANILSAEILAEINREVVRTIYTNAEKGSPAGHVTTAGIFDLDTDSNGRWSVERFKGLMFNLERDANRIAQRTRRGKGNIIITSADVASALQMAGVLDYTPALNNNLNVDDTGNTFAGVLNGRFKVYIDPYSANSASAHYYVVGYKGTSPYDAGMFYCPYVPLQMVRAVGQDTFQ
;
A
#
# COMPACT_ATOMS: atom_id res chain seq x y z
N ASP A 1 -4.63 -1.08 -11.38
CA ASP A 1 -4.44 -2.27 -10.54
C ASP A 1 -3.69 -2.01 -9.23
N ILE A 2 -2.84 -0.98 -9.17
CA ILE A 2 -2.00 -0.68 -8.00
C ILE A 2 -2.66 0.36 -7.07
N ALA A 3 -3.34 1.35 -7.64
CA ALA A 3 -3.98 2.43 -6.91
C ALA A 3 -5.51 2.36 -7.01
N GLY A 4 -6.20 2.90 -6.01
CA GLY A 4 -7.63 3.19 -6.10
C GLY A 4 -7.89 4.41 -6.99
N VAL A 5 -8.97 4.41 -7.74
CA VAL A 5 -9.36 5.55 -8.60
C VAL A 5 -10.59 6.22 -8.02
N GLN A 6 -10.49 7.52 -7.74
CA GLN A 6 -11.55 8.35 -7.19
C GLN A 6 -11.67 9.63 -8.03
N PRO A 7 -12.58 9.69 -9.03
CA PRO A 7 -12.78 10.90 -9.84
C PRO A 7 -13.20 12.08 -8.97
N MET A 8 -12.65 13.25 -9.27
CA MET A 8 -13.00 14.50 -8.61
C MET A 8 -14.03 15.30 -9.44
N THR A 9 -14.96 15.94 -8.77
CA THR A 9 -15.97 16.82 -9.39
C THR A 9 -15.57 18.29 -9.35
N GLY A 10 -14.54 18.63 -8.59
CA GLY A 10 -14.03 20.00 -8.43
C GLY A 10 -12.51 20.02 -8.26
N PRO A 11 -11.88 21.20 -8.21
CA PRO A 11 -10.43 21.34 -8.08
C PRO A 11 -9.89 20.88 -6.72
N THR A 12 -10.77 20.66 -5.76
CA THR A 12 -10.45 20.10 -4.45
C THR A 12 -11.33 18.90 -4.14
N GLY A 13 -10.74 17.86 -3.58
CA GLY A 13 -11.44 16.67 -3.11
C GLY A 13 -11.22 16.45 -1.62
N LEU A 14 -12.13 15.75 -0.98
CA LEU A 14 -12.07 15.38 0.41
C LEU A 14 -12.29 13.87 0.56
N ILE A 15 -11.36 13.20 1.22
CA ILE A 15 -11.53 11.83 1.69
C ILE A 15 -11.62 11.90 3.21
N PHE A 16 -12.65 11.31 3.80
CA PHE A 16 -12.79 11.25 5.24
C PHE A 16 -12.84 9.81 5.72
N ALA A 17 -12.33 9.58 6.92
CA ALA A 17 -12.41 8.32 7.63
C ALA A 17 -13.03 8.55 9.00
N MET A 18 -13.94 7.66 9.39
CA MET A 18 -14.51 7.63 10.73
C MET A 18 -13.78 6.59 11.54
N ARG A 19 -13.29 6.98 12.73
CA ARG A 19 -12.59 6.09 13.66
C ARG A 19 -13.31 6.04 14.99
N SER A 20 -13.49 4.85 15.51
CA SER A 20 -14.01 4.63 16.86
C SER A 20 -12.89 4.87 17.87
N ARG A 21 -13.19 5.54 18.98
CA ARG A 21 -12.25 5.90 20.04
C ARG A 21 -12.77 5.44 21.38
N PHE A 22 -11.87 5.13 22.29
CA PHE A 22 -12.18 4.92 23.71
C PHE A 22 -12.23 6.26 24.43
N ASP A 23 -13.12 6.39 25.39
CA ASP A 23 -13.36 7.51 26.28
C ASP A 23 -13.76 8.82 25.58
N ALA A 24 -12.89 9.39 24.79
CA ALA A 24 -13.06 10.70 24.16
C ALA A 24 -12.64 10.69 22.69
N GLN A 25 -12.95 11.77 21.96
CA GLN A 25 -12.62 11.91 20.53
C GLN A 25 -11.13 11.90 20.24
N ASP A 26 -10.30 12.22 21.22
CA ASP A 26 -8.83 12.18 21.17
C ASP A 26 -8.23 10.92 21.81
N GLY A 27 -9.07 10.01 22.32
CA GLY A 27 -8.67 8.75 22.91
C GLY A 27 -8.03 7.76 21.94
N THR A 28 -7.58 6.62 22.46
CA THR A 28 -7.00 5.56 21.65
C THR A 28 -8.01 4.98 20.68
N GLU A 29 -7.56 4.52 19.51
CA GLU A 29 -8.44 3.93 18.51
C GLU A 29 -8.97 2.58 18.98
N ALA A 30 -10.29 2.40 18.89
CA ALA A 30 -10.96 1.15 19.18
C ALA A 30 -11.25 0.37 17.89
N LEU A 31 -11.45 -0.93 18.00
CA LEU A 31 -11.80 -1.86 16.92
C LEU A 31 -10.69 -2.11 15.89
N PHE A 32 -9.59 -1.40 15.96
CA PHE A 32 -8.43 -1.59 15.10
C PHE A 32 -7.35 -2.41 15.80
N ASP A 33 -6.98 -2.02 17.01
CA ASP A 33 -6.07 -2.75 17.87
C ASP A 33 -6.77 -3.94 18.54
N GLU A 34 -6.01 -4.75 19.27
CA GLU A 34 -6.58 -5.83 20.09
C GLU A 34 -7.60 -5.24 21.06
N ALA A 35 -8.76 -5.90 21.16
CA ALA A 35 -9.79 -5.44 22.06
C ALA A 35 -9.34 -5.54 23.53
N ASP A 36 -9.48 -4.45 24.26
CA ASP A 36 -9.23 -4.44 25.68
C ASP A 36 -10.31 -5.25 26.41
N THR A 37 -9.91 -6.34 27.06
CA THR A 37 -10.83 -7.30 27.69
C THR A 37 -11.43 -6.81 28.99
N ASP A 38 -10.92 -5.74 29.58
CA ASP A 38 -11.41 -5.18 30.83
C ASP A 38 -12.09 -3.81 30.68
N PHE A 39 -12.08 -3.21 29.48
CA PHE A 39 -12.64 -1.89 29.26
C PHE A 39 -14.11 -1.75 29.69
N SER A 40 -14.96 -2.66 29.27
CA SER A 40 -16.37 -2.67 29.67
C SER A 40 -16.63 -3.32 31.03
N GLY A 41 -15.64 -3.98 31.61
CA GLY A 41 -15.68 -4.59 32.94
C GLY A 41 -15.33 -3.62 34.07
N ARG A 42 -15.06 -2.35 33.74
CA ARG A 42 -14.72 -1.27 34.69
C ARG A 42 -15.62 -0.08 34.51
N ASN A 43 -15.64 0.79 35.51
CA ASN A 43 -16.25 2.12 35.37
C ASN A 43 -15.32 3.07 34.61
N LYS A 44 -15.80 4.25 34.22
CA LYS A 44 -15.02 5.28 33.49
C LYS A 44 -13.75 5.71 34.23
N ALA A 45 -13.71 5.66 35.54
CA ALA A 45 -12.55 5.97 36.36
C ALA A 45 -11.48 4.85 36.32
N GLY A 46 -11.74 3.73 35.66
CA GLY A 46 -10.84 2.58 35.62
C GLY A 46 -10.66 1.86 36.95
N SER A 47 -11.64 1.98 37.84
CA SER A 47 -11.55 1.37 39.15
C SER A 47 -11.58 -0.15 39.07
N SER A 48 -10.62 -0.77 39.73
CA SER A 48 -10.53 -2.22 39.90
C SER A 48 -11.01 -2.70 41.26
N VAL A 49 -11.77 -1.86 41.99
CA VAL A 49 -12.22 -2.12 43.37
C VAL A 49 -13.66 -2.56 43.37
N ASP A 50 -14.02 -3.37 44.36
CA ASP A 50 -15.43 -3.71 44.73
C ASP A 50 -16.30 -4.29 43.58
N GLY A 51 -15.82 -5.36 42.97
CA GLY A 51 -16.62 -6.12 42.02
C GLY A 51 -16.42 -5.75 40.55
N PHE A 52 -15.63 -4.74 40.24
CA PHE A 52 -15.13 -4.47 38.90
C PHE A 52 -13.97 -5.42 38.54
N SER A 53 -13.59 -5.47 37.27
CA SER A 53 -12.45 -6.27 36.83
C SER A 53 -11.19 -5.92 37.61
N SER A 54 -10.67 -6.88 38.37
CA SER A 54 -9.50 -6.71 39.22
C SER A 54 -8.19 -6.90 38.45
N THR A 55 -8.27 -7.50 37.30
CA THR A 55 -7.09 -7.80 36.46
C THR A 55 -7.12 -6.95 35.21
N ALA A 56 -6.07 -6.17 34.98
CA ALA A 56 -5.95 -5.41 33.76
C ALA A 56 -5.57 -6.31 32.59
N HIS A 57 -6.06 -5.99 31.42
CA HIS A 57 -5.59 -6.59 30.18
C HIS A 57 -4.12 -6.18 29.96
N SER A 58 -3.22 -7.14 29.89
CA SER A 58 -1.78 -6.92 29.75
C SER A 58 -1.15 -7.97 28.84
N GLY A 59 -0.11 -7.55 28.12
CA GLY A 59 0.63 -8.41 27.21
C GLY A 59 0.01 -8.48 25.82
N THR A 60 0.85 -8.68 24.82
CA THR A 60 0.46 -8.80 23.40
C THR A 60 0.90 -10.12 22.80
N ASN A 61 1.70 -10.89 23.51
CA ASN A 61 2.28 -12.12 23.02
C ASN A 61 1.91 -13.31 23.90
N PRO A 62 1.12 -14.27 23.39
CA PRO A 62 0.77 -15.50 24.10
C PRO A 62 1.91 -16.54 24.16
N GLU A 63 3.15 -16.15 23.85
CA GLU A 63 4.31 -17.02 23.90
C GLU A 63 4.53 -17.62 25.29
N VAL A 64 4.10 -16.89 26.31
CA VAL A 64 4.19 -17.31 27.71
C VAL A 64 2.96 -18.15 28.07
N LEU A 65 2.94 -19.38 27.64
CA LEU A 65 1.81 -20.31 27.90
C LEU A 65 1.46 -20.49 29.37
N ASN A 66 2.38 -20.22 30.27
CA ASN A 66 2.20 -20.35 31.72
C ASN A 66 2.31 -19.02 32.47
N ASP A 67 2.22 -17.88 31.75
CA ASP A 67 2.36 -16.55 32.34
C ASP A 67 3.57 -16.47 33.30
N SER A 68 4.74 -16.78 32.79
CA SER A 68 5.98 -16.76 33.57
C SER A 68 6.93 -15.64 33.08
N PRO A 69 7.16 -14.59 33.86
CA PRO A 69 6.60 -14.38 35.20
C PRO A 69 5.10 -14.06 35.20
N ALA A 70 4.40 -14.46 36.28
CA ALA A 70 2.96 -14.24 36.43
C ALA A 70 2.58 -12.75 36.26
N GLY A 71 1.50 -12.47 35.53
CA GLY A 71 1.04 -11.11 35.24
C GLY A 71 1.61 -10.48 33.97
N THR A 72 2.41 -11.21 33.19
CA THR A 72 2.97 -10.72 31.92
C THR A 72 1.94 -10.75 30.80
N TYR A 73 1.06 -11.76 30.81
CA TYR A 73 -0.04 -11.90 29.85
C TYR A 73 -1.32 -12.22 30.63
N THR A 74 -2.18 -11.22 30.76
CA THR A 74 -3.39 -11.31 31.60
C THR A 74 -4.63 -10.96 30.81
N THR A 75 -5.77 -11.43 31.26
CA THR A 75 -7.07 -11.12 30.70
C THR A 75 -7.95 -10.45 31.72
N GLY A 76 -8.69 -9.43 31.33
CA GLY A 76 -9.73 -8.82 32.15
C GLY A 76 -10.94 -9.72 32.23
N THR A 77 -11.77 -9.49 33.26
CA THR A 77 -13.02 -10.18 33.48
C THR A 77 -14.18 -9.18 33.52
N GLY A 78 -15.40 -9.63 33.29
CA GLY A 78 -16.58 -8.80 33.49
C GLY A 78 -16.76 -8.44 34.96
N MET A 79 -17.56 -7.41 35.22
CA MET A 79 -17.93 -6.98 36.57
C MET A 79 -18.98 -7.92 37.20
N THR A 80 -19.07 -7.90 38.52
CA THR A 80 -20.09 -8.63 39.26
C THR A 80 -21.48 -7.98 39.06
N THR A 81 -22.55 -8.73 39.32
CA THR A 81 -23.92 -8.23 39.24
C THR A 81 -24.14 -7.01 40.14
N ALA A 82 -23.61 -7.04 41.36
CA ALA A 82 -23.72 -5.93 42.30
C ALA A 82 -23.02 -4.66 41.81
N ALA A 83 -21.84 -4.79 41.16
CA ALA A 83 -21.14 -3.66 40.56
C ALA A 83 -21.89 -3.11 39.34
N ALA A 84 -22.51 -4.00 38.56
CA ALA A 84 -23.32 -3.61 37.39
C ALA A 84 -24.59 -2.84 37.81
N GLU A 85 -25.23 -3.26 38.92
CA GLU A 85 -26.39 -2.55 39.48
C GLU A 85 -26.05 -1.17 40.05
N ALA A 86 -24.83 -1.00 40.56
CA ALA A 86 -24.33 0.26 41.09
C ALA A 86 -23.81 1.25 40.05
N LEU A 87 -23.65 0.83 38.78
CA LEU A 87 -23.17 1.73 37.72
C LEU A 87 -24.14 2.91 37.53
N GLY A 88 -23.56 4.13 37.59
CA GLY A 88 -24.32 5.37 37.42
C GLY A 88 -24.95 5.94 38.70
N ASP A 89 -24.82 5.29 39.85
CA ASP A 89 -25.35 5.76 41.11
C ASP A 89 -24.60 6.93 41.72
N ALA A 90 -23.33 7.08 41.39
CA ALA A 90 -22.46 8.15 41.88
C ALA A 90 -21.53 8.71 40.75
N SER A 91 -21.04 9.93 40.95
CA SER A 91 -20.17 10.61 40.00
C SER A 91 -18.83 9.87 39.73
N GLY A 92 -18.41 9.03 40.67
CA GLY A 92 -17.19 8.19 40.49
C GLY A 92 -17.46 6.83 39.86
N ASN A 93 -18.71 6.48 39.59
CA ASN A 93 -19.13 5.17 39.12
C ASN A 93 -19.92 5.25 37.79
N SER A 94 -19.47 6.12 36.90
CA SER A 94 -20.05 6.29 35.57
C SER A 94 -19.66 5.17 34.61
N PHE A 95 -20.49 4.92 33.62
CA PHE A 95 -20.21 3.97 32.54
C PHE A 95 -18.95 4.32 31.78
N ALA A 96 -18.22 3.31 31.30
CA ALA A 96 -17.18 3.50 30.27
C ALA A 96 -17.83 4.02 28.99
N GLU A 97 -17.17 4.96 28.36
CA GLU A 97 -17.70 5.67 27.19
C GLU A 97 -16.88 5.35 25.94
N MET A 98 -17.52 5.46 24.79
CA MET A 98 -16.86 5.41 23.50
C MET A 98 -17.24 6.64 22.68
N ALA A 99 -16.33 7.09 21.86
CA ALA A 99 -16.50 8.22 20.98
C ALA A 99 -16.11 7.85 19.55
N PHE A 100 -16.35 8.74 18.61
CA PHE A 100 -15.80 8.63 17.26
C PHE A 100 -15.14 9.95 16.85
N SER A 101 -14.12 9.83 16.03
CA SER A 101 -13.45 10.96 15.41
C SER A 101 -13.56 10.86 13.89
N ILE A 102 -13.65 12.02 13.23
CA ILE A 102 -13.64 12.11 11.79
C ILE A 102 -12.30 12.71 11.37
N GLU A 103 -11.54 11.92 10.61
CA GLU A 103 -10.28 12.37 10.00
C GLU A 103 -10.51 12.66 8.53
N LYS A 104 -9.91 13.73 8.04
CA LYS A 104 -10.01 14.15 6.65
C LYS A 104 -8.64 14.22 5.99
N SER A 105 -8.58 13.78 4.74
CA SER A 105 -7.46 14.04 3.85
C SER A 105 -7.96 14.84 2.65
N THR A 106 -7.29 15.95 2.36
CA THR A 106 -7.65 16.82 1.25
C THR A 106 -6.74 16.57 0.06
N VAL A 107 -7.30 16.63 -1.13
CA VAL A 107 -6.57 16.51 -2.40
C VAL A 107 -6.85 17.78 -3.21
N THR A 108 -5.79 18.39 -3.74
CA THR A 108 -5.87 19.51 -4.66
C THR A 108 -5.45 19.09 -6.06
N ALA A 109 -6.17 19.53 -7.06
CA ALA A 109 -5.84 19.27 -8.46
C ALA A 109 -4.52 19.95 -8.86
N LYS A 110 -3.66 19.21 -9.56
CA LYS A 110 -2.44 19.71 -10.20
C LYS A 110 -2.52 19.38 -11.68
N SER A 111 -2.07 20.31 -12.53
CA SER A 111 -2.14 20.17 -13.98
C SER A 111 -0.79 19.80 -14.58
N ARG A 112 -0.84 19.06 -15.67
CA ARG A 112 0.30 18.79 -16.57
C ARG A 112 -0.01 19.34 -17.93
N ALA A 113 0.95 19.91 -18.61
CA ALA A 113 0.79 20.41 -19.94
C ALA A 113 2.05 20.15 -20.77
N LEU A 114 1.86 19.72 -21.99
CA LEU A 114 2.90 19.57 -23.00
C LEU A 114 2.50 20.31 -24.27
N LYS A 115 3.49 20.77 -25.01
CA LYS A 115 3.33 21.47 -26.29
C LYS A 115 4.25 20.80 -27.33
N ALA A 116 3.71 20.63 -28.51
CA ALA A 116 4.49 20.25 -29.68
C ALA A 116 4.16 21.20 -30.82
N GLU A 117 5.14 21.51 -31.65
CA GLU A 117 5.03 22.38 -32.82
C GLU A 117 5.50 21.63 -34.04
N TYR A 118 4.88 21.85 -35.18
CA TYR A 118 5.30 21.33 -36.46
C TYR A 118 5.02 22.33 -37.57
N THR A 119 5.81 22.26 -38.64
CA THR A 119 5.66 23.12 -39.81
C THR A 119 4.71 22.49 -40.83
N MET A 120 4.07 23.32 -41.65
CA MET A 120 3.21 22.85 -42.75
C MET A 120 3.95 21.99 -43.75
N GLU A 121 5.22 22.31 -44.03
CA GLU A 121 6.07 21.54 -44.94
C GLU A 121 6.28 20.11 -44.41
N LEU A 122 6.61 19.99 -43.13
CA LEU A 122 6.76 18.67 -42.48
C LEU A 122 5.49 17.85 -42.58
N ALA A 123 4.32 18.46 -42.36
CA ALA A 123 3.05 17.78 -42.48
C ALA A 123 2.78 17.29 -43.91
N GLN A 124 3.10 18.07 -44.89
CA GLN A 124 2.95 17.70 -46.30
C GLN A 124 3.89 16.56 -46.70
N ASP A 125 5.16 16.63 -46.27
CA ASP A 125 6.17 15.63 -46.60
C ASP A 125 5.84 14.28 -45.92
N LEU A 126 5.45 14.29 -44.68
CA LEU A 126 5.00 13.08 -43.97
C LEU A 126 3.80 12.43 -44.65
N LYS A 127 2.84 13.23 -45.08
CA LYS A 127 1.67 12.72 -45.76
C LYS A 127 1.99 12.19 -47.18
N ALA A 128 2.87 12.87 -47.89
CA ALA A 128 3.24 12.50 -49.29
C ALA A 128 4.14 11.26 -49.34
N ILE A 129 5.10 11.12 -48.40
CA ILE A 129 6.12 10.07 -48.45
C ILE A 129 5.69 8.85 -47.60
N HIS A 130 5.14 9.07 -46.44
CA HIS A 130 4.81 8.01 -45.48
C HIS A 130 3.30 7.76 -45.30
N GLY A 131 2.44 8.63 -45.82
CA GLY A 131 0.98 8.53 -45.65
C GLY A 131 0.51 8.79 -44.21
N LEU A 132 1.37 9.38 -43.36
CA LEU A 132 1.09 9.63 -41.94
C LEU A 132 0.60 11.07 -41.77
N ASP A 133 -0.36 11.25 -40.83
CA ASP A 133 -0.82 12.57 -40.43
C ASP A 133 0.01 13.06 -39.22
N ALA A 134 0.75 14.16 -39.41
CA ALA A 134 1.62 14.71 -38.39
C ALA A 134 0.89 15.09 -37.12
N GLU A 135 -0.34 15.61 -37.22
CA GLU A 135 -1.14 15.99 -36.06
C GLU A 135 -1.50 14.78 -35.21
N THR A 136 -1.96 13.71 -35.84
CA THR A 136 -2.34 12.47 -35.16
C THR A 136 -1.14 11.81 -34.48
N GLU A 137 0.01 11.74 -35.17
CA GLU A 137 1.23 11.15 -34.61
C GLU A 137 1.75 11.96 -33.42
N LEU A 138 1.78 13.28 -33.51
CA LEU A 138 2.21 14.13 -32.38
C LEU A 138 1.23 14.05 -31.21
N ALA A 139 -0.08 13.97 -31.46
CA ALA A 139 -1.06 13.77 -30.41
C ALA A 139 -0.84 12.46 -29.65
N ASN A 140 -0.57 11.38 -30.39
CA ASN A 140 -0.27 10.07 -29.78
C ASN A 140 1.02 10.13 -28.96
N ILE A 141 2.07 10.76 -29.45
CA ILE A 141 3.34 10.93 -28.72
C ILE A 141 3.12 11.72 -27.42
N LEU A 142 2.43 12.86 -27.49
CA LEU A 142 2.17 13.69 -26.32
C LEU A 142 1.30 12.97 -25.26
N SER A 143 0.28 12.25 -25.70
CA SER A 143 -0.59 11.50 -24.77
C SER A 143 0.14 10.33 -24.13
N ALA A 144 0.96 9.61 -24.88
CA ALA A 144 1.78 8.52 -24.38
C ALA A 144 2.79 9.01 -23.34
N GLU A 145 3.45 10.15 -23.58
CA GLU A 145 4.41 10.73 -22.64
C GLU A 145 3.74 11.15 -21.33
N ILE A 146 2.61 11.85 -21.39
CA ILE A 146 1.88 12.25 -20.18
C ILE A 146 1.44 11.01 -19.38
N LEU A 147 0.96 9.98 -20.05
CA LEU A 147 0.54 8.75 -19.40
C LEU A 147 1.74 8.03 -18.73
N ALA A 148 2.87 7.97 -19.42
CA ALA A 148 4.09 7.39 -18.88
C ALA A 148 4.61 8.17 -17.65
N GLU A 149 4.56 9.51 -17.69
CA GLU A 149 4.91 10.36 -16.56
C GLU A 149 4.02 10.09 -15.34
N ILE A 150 2.71 10.02 -15.54
CA ILE A 150 1.76 9.75 -14.44
C ILE A 150 2.03 8.36 -13.84
N ASN A 151 2.19 7.35 -14.67
CA ASN A 151 2.50 5.99 -14.21
C ASN A 151 3.81 5.96 -13.42
N ARG A 152 4.83 6.66 -13.91
CA ARG A 152 6.12 6.72 -13.21
C ARG A 152 6.05 7.49 -11.90
N GLU A 153 5.26 8.55 -11.84
CA GLU A 153 4.99 9.28 -10.60
C GLU A 153 4.35 8.37 -9.55
N VAL A 154 3.35 7.57 -9.94
CA VAL A 154 2.70 6.60 -9.04
C VAL A 154 3.73 5.62 -8.48
N VAL A 155 4.53 4.99 -9.32
CA VAL A 155 5.55 4.01 -8.88
C VAL A 155 6.60 4.67 -7.97
N ARG A 156 7.08 5.85 -8.31
CA ARG A 156 8.05 6.58 -7.47
C ARG A 156 7.47 7.02 -6.14
N THR A 157 6.21 7.40 -6.12
CA THR A 157 5.52 7.74 -4.87
C THR A 157 5.41 6.52 -3.95
N ILE A 158 5.17 5.33 -4.52
CA ILE A 158 5.22 4.09 -3.75
C ILE A 158 6.61 3.89 -3.13
N TYR A 159 7.68 4.03 -3.90
CA TYR A 159 9.05 3.83 -3.41
C TYR A 159 9.44 4.80 -2.30
N THR A 160 9.00 6.06 -2.39
CA THR A 160 9.34 7.07 -1.39
C THR A 160 8.56 6.93 -0.08
N ASN A 161 7.35 6.39 -0.14
CA ASN A 161 6.48 6.25 1.02
C ASN A 161 6.45 4.84 1.61
N ALA A 162 7.05 3.86 0.93
CA ALA A 162 7.12 2.49 1.41
C ALA A 162 7.95 2.41 2.71
N GLU A 163 7.40 1.70 3.69
CA GLU A 163 8.14 1.40 4.91
C GLU A 163 9.18 0.30 4.65
N LYS A 164 10.25 0.33 5.42
CA LYS A 164 11.26 -0.73 5.39
C LYS A 164 10.62 -2.05 5.85
N GLY A 165 10.69 -3.04 5.00
CA GLY A 165 10.32 -4.41 5.32
C GLY A 165 11.35 -5.09 6.23
N SER A 166 11.19 -6.37 6.46
CA SER A 166 12.15 -7.21 7.20
C SER A 166 12.63 -6.56 8.49
N PRO A 167 11.82 -6.55 9.56
CA PRO A 167 12.17 -5.87 10.81
C PRO A 167 13.40 -6.49 11.46
N ALA A 168 14.08 -5.72 12.30
CA ALA A 168 15.18 -6.19 13.11
C ALA A 168 14.79 -7.43 13.94
N GLY A 169 15.67 -8.42 13.98
CA GLY A 169 15.42 -9.73 14.61
C GLY A 169 14.98 -10.82 13.62
N HIS A 170 14.60 -10.46 12.41
CA HIS A 170 14.30 -11.39 11.33
C HIS A 170 15.36 -11.40 10.23
N VAL A 171 16.10 -10.33 10.13
CA VAL A 171 17.25 -10.14 9.23
C VAL A 171 18.37 -9.44 9.99
N THR A 172 19.58 -9.61 9.54
CA THR A 172 20.77 -9.00 10.15
C THR A 172 20.70 -7.48 10.12
N THR A 173 20.25 -6.90 9.01
CA THR A 173 20.09 -5.46 8.84
C THR A 173 18.66 -5.14 8.48
N ALA A 174 17.95 -4.36 9.30
CA ALA A 174 16.55 -4.00 9.05
C ALA A 174 16.37 -3.36 7.67
N GLY A 175 15.45 -3.93 6.88
CA GLY A 175 15.15 -3.46 5.53
C GLY A 175 16.05 -4.00 4.43
N ILE A 176 17.04 -4.84 4.76
CA ILE A 176 17.93 -5.49 3.80
C ILE A 176 17.88 -6.98 4.05
N PHE A 177 17.52 -7.74 3.04
CA PHE A 177 17.58 -9.19 3.07
C PHE A 177 18.84 -9.66 2.33
N ASP A 178 19.78 -10.20 3.06
CA ASP A 178 21.02 -10.72 2.51
C ASP A 178 20.87 -12.24 2.29
N LEU A 179 21.03 -12.68 1.04
CA LEU A 179 20.91 -14.08 0.67
C LEU A 179 21.98 -14.96 1.33
N ASP A 180 23.12 -14.40 1.70
CA ASP A 180 24.21 -15.17 2.30
C ASP A 180 24.07 -15.33 3.80
N THR A 181 23.57 -14.30 4.49
CA THR A 181 23.49 -14.27 5.96
C THR A 181 22.10 -14.56 6.51
N ASP A 182 21.04 -14.12 5.80
CA ASP A 182 19.65 -14.18 6.27
C ASP A 182 18.89 -15.39 5.70
N SER A 183 19.48 -16.12 4.78
CA SER A 183 18.86 -17.30 4.16
C SER A 183 19.66 -18.57 4.46
N ASN A 184 18.96 -19.57 4.98
CA ASN A 184 19.54 -20.89 5.20
C ASN A 184 19.48 -21.72 3.91
N GLY A 185 20.62 -22.21 3.44
CA GLY A 185 20.70 -23.09 2.29
C GLY A 185 22.11 -23.23 1.74
N ARG A 186 22.42 -24.41 1.22
CA ARG A 186 23.71 -24.68 0.56
C ARG A 186 23.70 -24.27 -0.90
N TRP A 187 22.55 -24.35 -1.54
CA TRP A 187 22.33 -24.08 -2.95
C TRP A 187 21.65 -22.74 -3.17
N SER A 188 21.98 -22.06 -4.23
CA SER A 188 21.36 -20.76 -4.58
C SER A 188 19.83 -20.82 -4.66
N VAL A 189 19.30 -21.92 -5.17
CA VAL A 189 17.85 -22.15 -5.25
C VAL A 189 17.18 -22.21 -3.86
N GLU A 190 17.84 -22.83 -2.90
CA GLU A 190 17.34 -22.88 -1.51
C GLU A 190 17.33 -21.49 -0.87
N ARG A 191 18.36 -20.70 -1.14
CA ARG A 191 18.45 -19.31 -0.67
C ARG A 191 17.36 -18.44 -1.28
N PHE A 192 17.02 -18.63 -2.55
CA PHE A 192 15.91 -17.94 -3.19
C PHE A 192 14.55 -18.34 -2.60
N LYS A 193 14.37 -19.56 -2.13
CA LYS A 193 13.20 -19.95 -1.35
C LYS A 193 13.13 -19.22 0.00
N GLY A 194 14.27 -18.93 0.61
CA GLY A 194 14.36 -18.07 1.80
C GLY A 194 13.87 -16.64 1.53
N LEU A 195 14.22 -16.08 0.38
CA LEU A 195 13.68 -14.80 -0.07
C LEU A 195 12.15 -14.82 -0.18
N MET A 196 11.58 -15.89 -0.71
CA MET A 196 10.14 -16.07 -0.80
C MET A 196 9.47 -16.07 0.59
N PHE A 197 10.06 -16.74 1.56
CA PHE A 197 9.56 -16.75 2.93
C PHE A 197 9.58 -15.34 3.54
N ASN A 198 10.67 -14.58 3.32
CA ASN A 198 10.76 -13.20 3.80
C ASN A 198 9.70 -12.29 3.17
N LEU A 199 9.45 -12.45 1.88
CA LEU A 199 8.41 -11.73 1.15
C LEU A 199 6.99 -12.04 1.72
N GLU A 200 6.72 -13.30 2.04
CA GLU A 200 5.49 -13.70 2.72
C GLU A 200 5.35 -13.08 4.12
N ARG A 201 6.43 -12.95 4.86
CA ARG A 201 6.44 -12.28 6.17
C ARG A 201 6.10 -10.79 6.03
N ASP A 202 6.67 -10.11 5.06
CA ASP A 202 6.36 -8.71 4.79
C ASP A 202 4.89 -8.52 4.40
N ALA A 203 4.35 -9.42 3.59
CA ALA A 203 2.93 -9.42 3.24
C ALA A 203 2.02 -9.65 4.46
N ASN A 204 2.39 -10.57 5.36
CA ASN A 204 1.68 -10.81 6.61
C ASN A 204 1.73 -9.58 7.54
N ARG A 205 2.87 -8.86 7.56
CA ARG A 205 3.00 -7.63 8.34
C ARG A 205 2.02 -6.55 7.87
N ILE A 206 1.79 -6.44 6.56
CA ILE A 206 0.76 -5.55 6.02
C ILE A 206 -0.62 -5.94 6.58
N ALA A 207 -0.97 -7.23 6.56
CA ALA A 207 -2.22 -7.71 7.10
C ALA A 207 -2.37 -7.43 8.61
N GLN A 208 -1.32 -7.62 9.38
CA GLN A 208 -1.31 -7.33 10.82
C GLN A 208 -1.51 -5.86 11.13
N ARG A 209 -0.90 -4.96 10.33
CA ARG A 209 -0.97 -3.52 10.56
C ARG A 209 -2.24 -2.87 10.02
N THR A 210 -2.73 -3.33 8.89
CA THR A 210 -3.92 -2.74 8.24
C THR A 210 -5.22 -3.40 8.64
N ARG A 211 -5.18 -4.66 9.11
CA ARG A 211 -6.36 -5.49 9.44
C ARG A 211 -7.35 -5.63 8.28
N ARG A 212 -6.94 -5.31 7.06
CA ARG A 212 -7.80 -5.37 5.86
C ARG A 212 -7.49 -6.55 4.96
N GLY A 213 -6.22 -6.91 4.84
CA GLY A 213 -5.82 -8.03 4.00
C GLY A 213 -4.31 -8.13 3.87
N LYS A 214 -3.88 -9.28 3.40
CA LYS A 214 -2.48 -9.59 3.14
C LYS A 214 -2.02 -8.93 1.86
N GLY A 215 -0.77 -8.53 1.78
CA GLY A 215 -0.17 -8.01 0.56
C GLY A 215 -0.44 -8.91 -0.65
N ASN A 216 -0.81 -8.33 -1.78
CA ASN A 216 -1.18 -9.06 -3.00
C ASN A 216 -0.51 -8.52 -4.28
N ILE A 217 0.25 -7.45 -4.16
CA ILE A 217 0.97 -6.82 -5.28
C ILE A 217 2.44 -6.73 -4.91
N ILE A 218 3.31 -7.06 -5.86
CA ILE A 218 4.75 -6.97 -5.72
C ILE A 218 5.31 -6.19 -6.91
N ILE A 219 6.15 -5.20 -6.61
CA ILE A 219 6.93 -4.48 -7.62
C ILE A 219 8.40 -4.82 -7.35
N THR A 220 9.08 -5.34 -8.35
CA THR A 220 10.45 -5.84 -8.20
C THR A 220 11.37 -5.30 -9.29
N SER A 221 12.68 -5.37 -9.04
CA SER A 221 13.68 -5.31 -10.10
C SER A 221 13.68 -6.58 -10.96
N ALA A 222 14.23 -6.51 -12.17
CA ALA A 222 14.26 -7.63 -13.11
C ALA A 222 15.00 -8.86 -12.53
N ASP A 223 16.08 -8.65 -11.82
CA ASP A 223 16.90 -9.73 -11.26
C ASP A 223 16.19 -10.46 -10.12
N VAL A 224 15.45 -9.74 -9.29
CA VAL A 224 14.62 -10.36 -8.23
C VAL A 224 13.51 -11.21 -8.84
N ALA A 225 12.87 -10.76 -9.91
CA ALA A 225 11.87 -11.54 -10.63
C ALA A 225 12.48 -12.83 -11.22
N SER A 226 13.68 -12.74 -11.78
CA SER A 226 14.42 -13.90 -12.29
C SER A 226 14.80 -14.88 -11.17
N ALA A 227 15.19 -14.37 -10.01
CA ALA A 227 15.48 -15.19 -8.83
C ALA A 227 14.22 -15.95 -8.33
N LEU A 228 13.08 -15.28 -8.31
CA LEU A 228 11.80 -15.89 -7.95
C LEU A 228 11.37 -16.97 -8.96
N GLN A 229 11.61 -16.74 -10.25
CA GLN A 229 11.37 -17.75 -11.28
C GLN A 229 12.31 -18.97 -11.10
N MET A 230 13.58 -18.74 -10.84
CA MET A 230 14.56 -19.80 -10.61
C MET A 230 14.23 -20.63 -9.38
N ALA A 231 13.59 -20.05 -8.37
CA ALA A 231 13.06 -20.77 -7.23
C ALA A 231 11.84 -21.66 -7.56
N GLY A 232 11.30 -21.58 -8.77
CA GLY A 232 10.14 -22.35 -9.25
C GLY A 232 8.81 -21.95 -8.64
N VAL A 233 8.68 -20.71 -8.13
CA VAL A 233 7.48 -20.24 -7.44
C VAL A 233 6.73 -19.13 -8.21
N LEU A 234 7.35 -18.54 -9.22
CA LEU A 234 6.74 -17.55 -10.08
C LEU A 234 6.24 -18.21 -11.37
N ASP A 235 4.95 -18.23 -11.56
CA ASP A 235 4.33 -18.66 -12.81
C ASP A 235 4.21 -17.46 -13.76
N TYR A 236 4.98 -17.47 -14.83
CA TYR A 236 4.85 -16.47 -15.87
C TYR A 236 3.57 -16.71 -16.69
N THR A 237 2.86 -15.64 -16.98
CA THR A 237 1.75 -15.75 -17.94
C THR A 237 2.29 -16.05 -19.34
N PRO A 238 1.73 -17.04 -20.05
CA PRO A 238 2.22 -17.43 -21.38
C PRO A 238 2.17 -16.33 -22.43
N ALA A 239 1.37 -15.29 -22.20
CA ALA A 239 1.23 -14.15 -23.10
C ALA A 239 2.41 -13.15 -22.99
N LEU A 240 3.18 -13.20 -21.91
CA LEU A 240 4.37 -12.39 -21.74
C LEU A 240 5.57 -13.23 -22.15
N ASN A 241 6.05 -13.01 -23.36
CA ASN A 241 7.36 -13.50 -23.76
C ASN A 241 8.39 -13.06 -22.72
N ASN A 242 9.44 -13.84 -22.52
CA ASN A 242 10.57 -13.58 -21.60
C ASN A 242 11.28 -12.22 -21.83
N ASN A 243 10.75 -11.38 -22.66
CA ASN A 243 11.24 -10.05 -22.93
C ASN A 243 10.54 -9.04 -22.01
N LEU A 244 11.32 -8.13 -21.44
CA LEU A 244 10.83 -6.96 -20.70
C LEU A 244 10.13 -5.98 -21.66
N ASN A 245 9.07 -6.43 -22.33
CA ASN A 245 8.26 -5.55 -23.15
C ASN A 245 7.44 -4.67 -22.22
N VAL A 246 7.74 -3.39 -22.25
CA VAL A 246 6.96 -2.37 -21.58
C VAL A 246 5.83 -2.01 -22.52
N ASP A 247 4.60 -2.12 -22.08
CA ASP A 247 3.45 -1.55 -22.77
C ASP A 247 3.64 -0.04 -22.96
N ASP A 248 2.97 0.54 -23.94
CA ASP A 248 2.94 2.00 -24.15
C ASP A 248 2.51 2.75 -22.88
N THR A 249 1.83 2.07 -21.95
CA THR A 249 1.46 2.57 -20.63
C THR A 249 2.56 2.44 -19.57
N GLY A 250 3.72 1.88 -19.89
CA GLY A 250 4.83 1.65 -18.95
C GLY A 250 4.58 0.54 -17.92
N ASN A 251 3.62 -0.35 -18.17
CA ASN A 251 3.25 -1.44 -17.28
C ASN A 251 3.91 -2.74 -17.71
N THR A 252 4.62 -3.40 -16.80
CA THR A 252 5.27 -4.69 -17.05
C THR A 252 4.80 -5.72 -16.05
N PHE A 253 3.72 -6.40 -16.37
CA PHE A 253 3.20 -7.52 -15.57
C PHE A 253 3.99 -8.79 -15.88
N ALA A 254 4.69 -9.35 -14.89
CA ALA A 254 5.50 -10.56 -15.08
C ALA A 254 4.71 -11.85 -14.88
N GLY A 255 3.79 -11.89 -13.93
CA GLY A 255 3.05 -13.10 -13.62
C GLY A 255 2.48 -13.11 -12.21
N VAL A 256 2.07 -14.29 -11.77
CA VAL A 256 1.47 -14.48 -10.44
C VAL A 256 2.37 -15.38 -9.61
N LEU A 257 2.72 -14.95 -8.41
CA LEU A 257 3.51 -15.69 -7.45
C LEU A 257 2.56 -16.44 -6.49
N ASN A 258 2.71 -17.75 -6.37
CA ASN A 258 1.87 -18.61 -5.53
C ASN A 258 0.35 -18.44 -5.75
N GLY A 259 -0.09 -18.09 -6.94
CA GLY A 259 -1.51 -17.88 -7.25
C GLY A 259 -2.16 -16.66 -6.54
N ARG A 260 -1.39 -15.84 -5.84
CA ARG A 260 -1.91 -14.70 -5.05
C ARG A 260 -1.26 -13.38 -5.36
N PHE A 261 0.05 -13.35 -5.49
CA PHE A 261 0.79 -12.10 -5.69
C PHE A 261 0.91 -11.77 -7.17
N LYS A 262 0.41 -10.63 -7.57
CA LYS A 262 0.68 -10.07 -8.89
C LYS A 262 2.06 -9.41 -8.88
N VAL A 263 2.95 -9.88 -9.73
CA VAL A 263 4.33 -9.39 -9.81
C VAL A 263 4.48 -8.45 -11.00
N TYR A 264 4.96 -7.26 -10.73
CA TYR A 264 5.29 -6.26 -11.73
C TYR A 264 6.80 -6.01 -11.72
N ILE A 265 7.41 -5.98 -12.88
CA ILE A 265 8.84 -5.68 -13.05
C ILE A 265 8.98 -4.20 -13.37
N ASP A 266 9.84 -3.50 -12.64
CA ASP A 266 10.21 -2.11 -12.99
C ASP A 266 11.34 -2.13 -14.04
N PRO A 267 11.07 -1.73 -15.30
CA PRO A 267 12.07 -1.73 -16.35
C PRO A 267 13.15 -0.67 -16.18
N TYR A 268 12.88 0.35 -15.34
CA TYR A 268 13.80 1.46 -15.08
C TYR A 268 14.67 1.25 -13.83
N SER A 269 14.62 0.06 -13.24
CA SER A 269 15.48 -0.27 -12.12
C SER A 269 16.96 -0.29 -12.56
N ALA A 270 17.85 0.22 -11.71
CA ALA A 270 19.27 0.16 -12.00
C ALA A 270 19.75 -1.30 -12.04
N ASN A 271 20.45 -1.67 -13.08
CA ASN A 271 21.11 -2.98 -13.17
C ASN A 271 22.48 -2.92 -12.48
N SER A 272 22.46 -2.94 -11.15
CA SER A 272 23.65 -2.88 -10.31
C SER A 272 23.55 -3.97 -9.24
N ALA A 273 24.66 -4.62 -8.98
CA ALA A 273 24.74 -5.71 -8.00
C ALA A 273 24.26 -5.34 -6.57
N SER A 274 24.19 -4.05 -6.26
CA SER A 274 23.75 -3.53 -4.95
C SER A 274 22.38 -2.84 -4.96
N ALA A 275 21.66 -2.84 -6.08
CA ALA A 275 20.42 -2.07 -6.26
C ALA A 275 19.17 -2.93 -6.47
N HIS A 276 19.18 -4.18 -5.98
CA HIS A 276 18.02 -5.05 -6.07
C HIS A 276 17.01 -4.71 -4.98
N TYR A 277 15.74 -4.67 -5.36
CA TYR A 277 14.66 -4.37 -4.43
C TYR A 277 13.37 -5.07 -4.80
N TYR A 278 12.52 -5.22 -3.81
CA TYR A 278 11.11 -5.55 -3.99
C TYR A 278 10.26 -4.69 -3.05
N VAL A 279 9.07 -4.38 -3.48
CA VAL A 279 8.06 -3.67 -2.68
C VAL A 279 6.78 -4.48 -2.69
N VAL A 280 6.25 -4.75 -1.52
CA VAL A 280 4.98 -5.46 -1.34
C VAL A 280 3.90 -4.47 -0.99
N GLY A 281 2.77 -4.56 -1.67
CA GLY A 281 1.62 -3.71 -1.44
C GLY A 281 0.33 -4.51 -1.34
N TYR A 282 -0.70 -3.86 -0.81
CA TYR A 282 -2.05 -4.40 -0.74
C TYR A 282 -3.03 -3.49 -1.47
N LYS A 283 -3.86 -4.10 -2.30
CA LYS A 283 -5.04 -3.46 -2.87
C LYS A 283 -6.21 -4.43 -2.86
N GLY A 284 -7.30 -4.03 -2.23
CA GLY A 284 -8.55 -4.78 -2.20
C GLY A 284 -9.34 -4.65 -3.51
N THR A 285 -10.46 -5.35 -3.57
CA THR A 285 -11.39 -5.32 -4.71
C THR A 285 -12.18 -4.01 -4.79
N SER A 286 -12.43 -3.38 -3.65
CA SER A 286 -13.12 -2.09 -3.59
C SER A 286 -12.21 -0.94 -4.05
N PRO A 287 -12.72 0.06 -4.79
CA PRO A 287 -11.97 1.27 -5.13
C PRO A 287 -11.49 2.06 -3.92
N TYR A 288 -12.16 1.90 -2.77
CA TYR A 288 -11.81 2.57 -1.50
C TYR A 288 -10.79 1.80 -0.67
N ASP A 289 -10.51 0.55 -1.02
CA ASP A 289 -9.60 -0.32 -0.29
C ASP A 289 -8.21 -0.32 -0.94
N ALA A 290 -7.53 0.78 -0.83
CA ALA A 290 -6.18 0.99 -1.33
C ALA A 290 -5.41 1.96 -0.42
N GLY A 291 -4.08 1.84 -0.40
CA GLY A 291 -3.22 2.78 0.32
C GLY A 291 -2.90 4.06 -0.45
N MET A 292 -3.11 4.05 -1.77
CA MET A 292 -2.89 5.18 -2.65
C MET A 292 -4.10 5.38 -3.56
N PHE A 293 -4.45 6.65 -3.80
CA PHE A 293 -5.58 7.03 -4.65
C PHE A 293 -5.11 7.95 -5.77
N TYR A 294 -5.57 7.65 -6.96
CA TYR A 294 -5.48 8.53 -8.11
C TYR A 294 -6.82 9.24 -8.30
N CYS A 295 -6.80 10.57 -8.29
CA CYS A 295 -8.00 11.41 -8.33
C CYS A 295 -8.03 12.25 -9.61
N PRO A 296 -8.48 11.73 -10.74
CA PRO A 296 -8.58 12.51 -11.98
C PRO A 296 -9.69 13.54 -11.87
N TYR A 297 -9.41 14.77 -12.32
CA TYR A 297 -10.39 15.86 -12.36
C TYR A 297 -10.83 16.17 -13.78
N VAL A 298 -9.89 16.59 -14.63
CA VAL A 298 -10.15 16.87 -16.04
C VAL A 298 -9.41 15.86 -16.89
N PRO A 299 -10.06 15.22 -17.86
CA PRO A 299 -9.39 14.31 -18.77
C PRO A 299 -8.37 15.03 -19.65
N LEU A 300 -7.48 14.28 -20.27
CA LEU A 300 -6.54 14.81 -21.24
C LEU A 300 -7.27 15.47 -22.40
N GLN A 301 -6.97 16.73 -22.63
CA GLN A 301 -7.53 17.52 -23.72
C GLN A 301 -6.42 18.02 -24.63
N MET A 302 -6.60 17.88 -25.93
CA MET A 302 -5.71 18.44 -26.92
C MET A 302 -6.34 19.70 -27.51
N VAL A 303 -5.59 20.78 -27.53
CA VAL A 303 -5.98 22.05 -28.13
C VAL A 303 -5.03 22.35 -29.28
N ARG A 304 -5.57 22.51 -30.48
CA ARG A 304 -4.84 22.96 -31.63
C ARG A 304 -4.86 24.50 -31.71
N ALA A 305 -3.70 25.09 -31.85
CA ALA A 305 -3.56 26.52 -32.13
C ALA A 305 -2.72 26.74 -33.39
N VAL A 306 -3.11 27.69 -34.20
CA VAL A 306 -2.32 28.14 -35.35
C VAL A 306 -1.59 29.40 -34.94
N GLY A 307 -0.26 29.42 -35.10
CA GLY A 307 0.56 30.58 -34.78
C GLY A 307 0.21 31.79 -35.69
N GLN A 308 0.15 32.97 -35.09
CA GLN A 308 -0.12 34.22 -35.84
C GLN A 308 1.07 34.75 -36.63
N ASP A 309 2.27 34.38 -36.23
CA ASP A 309 3.47 34.79 -36.95
C ASP A 309 3.89 33.70 -37.92
N THR A 310 3.52 33.92 -39.15
CA THR A 310 4.08 33.32 -40.36
C THR A 310 4.22 31.83 -40.42
N PHE A 311 3.70 31.22 -41.42
CA PHE A 311 4.19 29.97 -42.04
C PHE A 311 4.98 28.97 -41.18
N GLN A 312 4.99 29.11 -39.85
CA GLN A 312 5.50 28.17 -38.87
C GLN A 312 4.37 27.37 -38.21
#